data_2592063fafd029893bf94b7913497640
#
_entry.id   2592063fafd029893bf94b7913497640
#
_cell.length_a   1.000
_cell.length_b   1.000
_cell.length_c   1.000
_cell.angle_alpha   90.00
_cell.angle_beta   90.00
_cell.angle_gamma   90.00
#
_symmetry.space_group_name_H-M   'P 1'
#
loop_
_entity.id
_entity.type
_entity.pdbx_description
1 polymer ?
#
loop_
_entity_poly.entity_id
_entity_poly.type
_entity_poly.pdbx_seq_one_letter_code
_entity_poly.pdbx_strand_id
1 'polypeptide(L)'
;MGKSWTSHRTGITELLFSSEIVGGKPKGIGLSQWRVNLGGGSAAQGEASGIEDKSRRAESYLTDDLTYDWTRCEGQRYFMDRAKELGCNNFVLFSNTPPVQYTYNGKGFSARGGLSNLKPEHYGDFAGYMADVAARYTGEGYHISHISPVNEPQYNWDSGQEAVAGPMTKWLHWHASWICRWMTGGFPQTFSWANPVIGSICIK
;
A
#
# COMPACT_ATOMS: atom_id res chain seq x y z
N MET A 1 -5.78 -11.06 5.98
CA MET A 1 -6.67 -10.91 7.14
C MET A 1 -8.13 -10.81 6.74
N GLY A 2 -8.57 -9.85 5.96
CA GLY A 2 -9.99 -9.66 5.64
C GLY A 2 -10.71 -10.87 5.03
N LYS A 3 -10.04 -11.74 4.28
CA LYS A 3 -10.63 -12.98 3.77
C LYS A 3 -10.90 -14.03 4.86
N SER A 4 -10.05 -14.09 5.90
CA SER A 4 -10.11 -15.12 6.94
C SER A 4 -11.08 -14.81 8.07
N TRP A 5 -11.48 -13.56 8.25
CA TRP A 5 -12.29 -13.09 9.39
C TRP A 5 -13.73 -12.76 9.02
N THR A 6 -14.31 -13.51 8.11
CA THR A 6 -15.65 -13.21 7.56
C THR A 6 -16.74 -13.01 8.61
N SER A 7 -16.73 -13.80 9.68
CA SER A 7 -17.71 -13.67 10.78
C SER A 7 -17.48 -12.47 11.72
N HIS A 8 -16.29 -11.86 11.70
CA HIS A 8 -15.93 -10.78 12.60
C HIS A 8 -15.72 -9.43 11.90
N ARG A 9 -15.74 -9.40 10.56
CA ARG A 9 -15.44 -8.20 9.76
C ARG A 9 -16.26 -6.98 10.19
N THR A 10 -17.58 -7.14 10.33
CA THR A 10 -18.49 -6.05 10.70
C THR A 10 -18.16 -5.48 12.08
N GLY A 11 -18.02 -6.33 13.09
CA GLY A 11 -17.67 -5.89 14.44
C GLY A 11 -16.31 -5.21 14.51
N ILE A 12 -15.31 -5.73 13.80
CA ILE A 12 -13.97 -5.11 13.74
C ILE A 12 -14.05 -3.73 13.09
N THR A 13 -14.77 -3.58 11.98
CA THR A 13 -14.91 -2.28 11.30
C THR A 13 -15.65 -1.26 12.17
N GLU A 14 -16.69 -1.67 12.90
CA GLU A 14 -17.38 -0.81 13.85
C GLU A 14 -16.47 -0.35 14.99
N LEU A 15 -15.70 -1.27 15.59
CA LEU A 15 -14.75 -0.92 16.65
C LEU A 15 -13.66 0.05 16.17
N LEU A 16 -13.21 -0.06 14.93
CA LEU A 16 -12.16 0.79 14.38
C LEU A 16 -12.70 2.16 13.92
N PHE A 17 -13.81 2.18 13.20
CA PHE A 17 -14.20 3.37 12.43
C PHE A 17 -15.45 4.08 12.95
N SER A 18 -16.31 3.42 13.76
CA SER A 18 -17.50 4.09 14.27
C SER A 18 -17.16 5.20 15.25
N SER A 19 -17.72 6.38 15.03
CA SER A 19 -17.73 7.51 15.97
C SER A 19 -19.04 7.64 16.75
N GLU A 20 -19.95 6.67 16.59
CA GLU A 20 -21.25 6.65 17.23
C GLU A 20 -21.13 6.50 18.75
N ILE A 21 -21.96 7.24 19.48
CA ILE A 21 -22.10 7.12 20.95
C ILE A 21 -23.46 6.52 21.27
N VAL A 22 -23.47 5.36 21.92
CA VAL A 22 -24.69 4.65 22.34
C VAL A 22 -24.73 4.55 23.84
N GLY A 23 -25.79 5.07 24.44
CA GLY A 23 -25.95 5.05 25.90
C GLY A 23 -24.81 5.76 26.65
N GLY A 24 -24.24 6.82 26.07
CA GLY A 24 -23.11 7.57 26.64
C GLY A 24 -21.74 6.89 26.50
N LYS A 25 -21.64 5.78 25.75
CA LYS A 25 -20.39 5.06 25.50
C LYS A 25 -20.04 5.05 24.01
N PRO A 26 -18.76 5.25 23.63
CA PRO A 26 -18.35 5.14 22.24
C PRO A 26 -18.48 3.68 21.77
N LYS A 27 -19.04 3.50 20.57
CA LYS A 27 -19.16 2.20 19.90
C LYS A 27 -17.83 1.75 19.29
N GLY A 28 -16.99 2.69 18.87
CA GLY A 28 -15.68 2.47 18.29
C GLY A 28 -14.69 3.57 18.64
N ILE A 29 -13.46 3.45 18.12
CA ILE A 29 -12.41 4.45 18.36
C ILE A 29 -12.43 5.61 17.34
N GLY A 30 -13.29 5.54 16.33
CA GLY A 30 -13.55 6.62 15.38
C GLY A 30 -12.34 7.02 14.53
N LEU A 31 -11.60 6.04 13.98
CA LEU A 31 -10.48 6.34 13.09
C LEU A 31 -10.96 7.16 11.89
N SER A 32 -10.40 8.35 11.70
CA SER A 32 -10.70 9.26 10.60
C SER A 32 -9.75 9.11 9.41
N GLN A 33 -8.63 8.42 9.60
CA GLN A 33 -7.64 8.13 8.60
C GLN A 33 -7.19 6.66 8.69
N TRP A 34 -6.98 6.03 7.53
CA TRP A 34 -6.48 4.68 7.46
C TRP A 34 -5.37 4.51 6.43
N ARG A 35 -4.31 3.80 6.82
CA ARG A 35 -3.16 3.48 5.98
C ARG A 35 -3.35 2.12 5.33
N VAL A 36 -3.38 2.07 3.99
CA VAL A 36 -3.74 0.91 3.17
C VAL A 36 -2.52 0.40 2.42
N ASN A 37 -2.19 -0.88 2.56
CA ASN A 37 -1.02 -1.48 1.91
C ASN A 37 -1.29 -1.79 0.43
N LEU A 38 -0.35 -1.39 -0.42
CA LEU A 38 -0.21 -1.89 -1.78
C LEU A 38 0.78 -3.06 -1.75
N GLY A 39 0.26 -4.28 -1.69
CA GLY A 39 1.08 -5.47 -1.55
C GLY A 39 1.87 -5.81 -2.81
N GLY A 40 2.99 -6.49 -2.62
CA GLY A 40 3.89 -6.93 -3.70
C GLY A 40 3.49 -8.23 -4.39
N GLY A 41 2.54 -8.98 -3.85
CA GLY A 41 2.04 -10.22 -4.48
C GLY A 41 2.58 -11.51 -3.88
N SER A 42 3.24 -11.47 -2.75
CA SER A 42 3.75 -12.69 -2.09
C SER A 42 2.65 -13.71 -1.73
N ALA A 43 1.40 -13.25 -1.59
CA ALA A 43 0.27 -14.14 -1.33
C ALA A 43 0.01 -15.11 -2.49
N ALA A 44 0.17 -14.67 -3.74
CA ALA A 44 0.02 -15.51 -4.93
C ALA A 44 1.16 -16.54 -5.04
N GLN A 45 2.35 -16.21 -4.54
CA GLN A 45 3.50 -17.12 -4.53
C GLN A 45 3.38 -18.23 -3.46
N GLY A 46 2.51 -18.05 -2.47
CA GLY A 46 2.33 -19.05 -1.40
C GLY A 46 3.66 -19.30 -0.63
N GLU A 47 4.01 -20.57 -0.44
CA GLU A 47 5.25 -20.97 0.24
C GLU A 47 6.51 -20.58 -0.54
N ALA A 48 6.42 -20.53 -1.87
CA ALA A 48 7.51 -20.08 -2.72
C ALA A 48 7.89 -18.61 -2.47
N SER A 49 7.04 -17.81 -1.80
CA SER A 49 7.38 -16.45 -1.39
C SER A 49 8.57 -16.38 -0.43
N GLY A 50 8.85 -17.45 0.34
CA GLY A 50 9.83 -17.46 1.41
C GLY A 50 9.37 -16.74 2.69
N ILE A 51 8.10 -16.34 2.77
CA ILE A 51 7.48 -15.75 3.97
C ILE A 51 6.69 -16.85 4.66
N GLU A 52 7.14 -17.30 5.82
CA GLU A 52 6.53 -18.45 6.55
C GLU A 52 5.11 -18.12 7.03
N ASP A 53 4.96 -16.99 7.71
CA ASP A 53 3.66 -16.55 8.22
C ASP A 53 2.75 -16.09 7.08
N LYS A 54 1.73 -16.92 6.78
CA LYS A 54 0.73 -16.64 5.75
C LYS A 54 0.01 -15.30 5.95
N SER A 55 -0.12 -14.83 7.19
CA SER A 55 -0.78 -13.56 7.51
C SER A 55 0.03 -12.33 7.08
N ARG A 56 1.32 -12.50 6.83
CA ARG A 56 2.26 -11.47 6.38
C ARG A 56 2.45 -11.43 4.86
N ARG A 57 1.82 -12.37 4.14
CA ARG A 57 1.79 -12.36 2.67
C ARG A 57 0.70 -11.42 2.19
N ALA A 58 0.99 -10.54 1.25
CA ALA A 58 0.01 -9.61 0.69
C ALA A 58 -0.32 -9.93 -0.77
N GLU A 59 -1.55 -9.61 -1.17
CA GLU A 59 -1.96 -9.66 -2.58
C GLU A 59 -1.49 -8.39 -3.30
N SER A 60 -1.21 -8.50 -4.60
CA SER A 60 -1.00 -7.38 -5.51
C SER A 60 -2.09 -7.38 -6.57
N TYR A 61 -2.50 -6.20 -7.04
CA TYR A 61 -3.36 -6.11 -8.22
C TYR A 61 -2.63 -6.50 -9.51
N LEU A 62 -1.29 -6.35 -9.53
CA LEU A 62 -0.50 -6.75 -10.68
C LEU A 62 -0.38 -8.28 -10.73
N THR A 63 -0.66 -8.85 -11.89
CA THR A 63 -0.56 -10.28 -12.18
C THR A 63 0.81 -10.62 -12.78
N ASP A 64 1.11 -11.91 -12.98
CA ASP A 64 2.40 -12.35 -13.51
C ASP A 64 2.61 -11.96 -14.99
N ASP A 65 1.52 -11.76 -15.73
CA ASP A 65 1.53 -11.25 -17.10
C ASP A 65 1.50 -9.72 -17.20
N LEU A 66 1.74 -9.03 -16.09
CA LEU A 66 1.81 -7.58 -15.97
C LEU A 66 0.49 -6.86 -16.31
N THR A 67 -0.63 -7.55 -16.17
CA THR A 67 -1.97 -6.96 -16.24
C THR A 67 -2.55 -6.71 -14.85
N TYR A 68 -3.67 -6.00 -14.77
CA TYR A 68 -4.35 -5.74 -13.48
C TYR A 68 -5.54 -6.68 -13.28
N ASP A 69 -5.54 -7.37 -12.15
CA ASP A 69 -6.70 -8.09 -11.64
C ASP A 69 -7.33 -7.31 -10.47
N TRP A 70 -8.33 -6.51 -10.76
CA TRP A 70 -9.03 -5.67 -9.79
C TRP A 70 -9.96 -6.45 -8.87
N THR A 71 -10.10 -7.76 -9.01
CA THR A 71 -10.86 -8.62 -8.09
C THR A 71 -10.05 -9.00 -6.86
N ARG A 72 -8.73 -8.85 -6.90
CA ARG A 72 -7.83 -9.12 -5.78
C ARG A 72 -8.00 -8.12 -4.65
N CYS A 73 -7.37 -8.39 -3.52
CA CYS A 73 -7.43 -7.57 -2.30
C CYS A 73 -8.86 -7.40 -1.74
N GLU A 74 -9.77 -8.35 -1.99
CA GLU A 74 -11.17 -8.31 -1.56
C GLU A 74 -11.33 -7.99 -0.07
N GLY A 75 -10.55 -8.65 0.79
CA GLY A 75 -10.63 -8.41 2.23
C GLY A 75 -10.24 -6.99 2.63
N GLN A 76 -9.23 -6.40 1.97
CA GLN A 76 -8.84 -5.01 2.18
C GLN A 76 -9.91 -4.05 1.69
N ARG A 77 -10.45 -4.29 0.49
CA ARG A 77 -11.52 -3.47 -0.09
C ARG A 77 -12.76 -3.47 0.79
N TYR A 78 -13.19 -4.63 1.30
CA TYR A 78 -14.29 -4.70 2.26
C TYR A 78 -14.08 -3.75 3.46
N PHE A 79 -12.88 -3.74 4.04
CA PHE A 79 -12.59 -2.85 5.16
C PHE A 79 -12.55 -1.38 4.75
N MET A 80 -12.09 -1.06 3.54
CA MET A 80 -12.11 0.31 3.00
C MET A 80 -13.54 0.81 2.79
N ASP A 81 -14.42 -0.01 2.23
CA ASP A 81 -15.84 0.31 2.04
C ASP A 81 -16.50 0.60 3.38
N ARG A 82 -16.34 -0.30 4.36
CA ARG A 82 -16.90 -0.14 5.69
C ARG A 82 -16.32 1.08 6.43
N ALA A 83 -15.03 1.34 6.29
CA ALA A 83 -14.39 2.52 6.86
C ALA A 83 -15.03 3.81 6.32
N LYS A 84 -15.21 3.89 4.98
CA LYS A 84 -15.86 5.01 4.30
C LYS A 84 -17.31 5.20 4.78
N GLU A 85 -18.10 4.13 4.86
CA GLU A 85 -19.48 4.17 5.37
C GLU A 85 -19.56 4.66 6.81
N LEU A 86 -18.57 4.36 7.64
CA LEU A 86 -18.51 4.74 9.05
C LEU A 86 -17.82 6.10 9.30
N GLY A 87 -17.46 6.83 8.24
CA GLY A 87 -16.95 8.21 8.31
C GLY A 87 -15.44 8.35 8.26
N CYS A 88 -14.68 7.26 8.06
CA CYS A 88 -13.25 7.34 7.75
C CYS A 88 -13.06 7.76 6.29
N ASN A 89 -12.84 9.06 6.06
CA ASN A 89 -12.81 9.65 4.72
C ASN A 89 -11.40 9.97 4.23
N ASN A 90 -10.35 9.44 4.86
CA ASN A 90 -8.98 9.76 4.51
C ASN A 90 -8.13 8.50 4.43
N PHE A 91 -7.65 8.17 3.23
CA PHE A 91 -6.84 6.98 2.99
C PHE A 91 -5.43 7.37 2.57
N VAL A 92 -4.44 6.73 3.21
CA VAL A 92 -3.03 6.82 2.83
C VAL A 92 -2.62 5.50 2.21
N LEU A 93 -2.26 5.50 0.94
CA LEU A 93 -1.69 4.31 0.31
C LEU A 93 -0.22 4.20 0.68
N PHE A 94 0.27 3.00 0.94
CA PHE A 94 1.70 2.77 1.13
C PHE A 94 2.12 1.43 0.56
N SER A 95 3.38 1.30 0.21
CA SER A 95 3.94 0.04 -0.24
C SER A 95 5.04 -0.43 0.71
N ASN A 96 4.98 -1.70 1.12
CA ASN A 96 6.08 -2.36 1.81
C ASN A 96 7.15 -2.84 0.82
N THR A 97 6.74 -3.26 -0.37
CA THR A 97 7.63 -3.77 -1.42
C THR A 97 7.03 -3.50 -2.79
N PRO A 98 7.86 -3.31 -3.83
CA PRO A 98 7.38 -3.32 -5.20
C PRO A 98 6.71 -4.66 -5.54
N PRO A 99 5.83 -4.72 -6.57
CA PRO A 99 5.39 -5.98 -7.13
C PRO A 99 6.57 -6.92 -7.39
N VAL A 100 6.41 -8.20 -7.02
CA VAL A 100 7.50 -9.19 -7.08
C VAL A 100 8.08 -9.33 -8.48
N GLN A 101 7.31 -9.06 -9.53
CA GLN A 101 7.72 -9.05 -10.94
C GLN A 101 8.83 -8.03 -11.23
N TYR A 102 8.88 -6.93 -10.46
CA TYR A 102 9.84 -5.84 -10.61
C TYR A 102 11.10 -6.00 -9.75
N THR A 103 11.18 -7.08 -8.98
CA THR A 103 12.26 -7.29 -8.02
C THR A 103 13.37 -8.17 -8.55
N TYR A 104 14.62 -7.98 -8.07
CA TYR A 104 15.78 -8.75 -8.48
C TYR A 104 15.66 -10.25 -8.21
N ASN A 105 15.08 -10.61 -7.05
CA ASN A 105 14.96 -12.00 -6.61
C ASN A 105 13.57 -12.60 -6.83
N GLY A 106 12.64 -11.84 -7.42
CA GLY A 106 11.24 -12.27 -7.57
C GLY A 106 10.48 -12.42 -6.24
N LYS A 107 10.97 -11.81 -5.14
CA LYS A 107 10.38 -11.93 -3.80
C LYS A 107 9.93 -10.57 -3.27
N GLY A 108 9.04 -10.61 -2.29
CA GLY A 108 8.55 -9.43 -1.59
C GLY A 108 9.50 -8.89 -0.51
N PHE A 109 10.72 -9.37 -0.39
CA PHE A 109 11.75 -8.88 0.52
C PHE A 109 13.12 -8.87 -0.14
N SER A 110 14.05 -8.07 0.40
CA SER A 110 15.40 -7.94 -0.14
C SER A 110 16.37 -8.87 0.59
N ALA A 111 16.94 -9.87 -0.07
CA ALA A 111 18.02 -10.70 0.46
C ALA A 111 19.42 -10.10 0.17
N ARG A 112 19.53 -8.77 -0.01
CA ARG A 112 20.72 -8.08 -0.52
C ARG A 112 21.39 -7.18 0.51
N GLY A 113 21.32 -7.51 1.80
CA GLY A 113 22.06 -6.78 2.83
C GLY A 113 21.73 -5.28 2.88
N GLY A 114 20.47 -4.91 2.90
CA GLY A 114 20.04 -3.51 2.96
C GLY A 114 20.01 -2.78 1.59
N LEU A 115 20.29 -3.49 0.48
CA LEU A 115 20.18 -2.92 -0.86
C LEU A 115 18.74 -3.07 -1.38
N SER A 116 18.34 -2.11 -2.24
CA SER A 116 17.02 -2.16 -2.89
C SER A 116 16.84 -3.42 -3.71
N ASN A 117 15.68 -4.06 -3.55
CA ASN A 117 15.25 -5.19 -4.35
C ASN A 117 14.60 -4.76 -5.67
N LEU A 118 14.16 -3.51 -5.80
CA LEU A 118 13.59 -2.97 -7.03
C LEU A 118 14.68 -2.79 -8.10
N LYS A 119 14.45 -3.35 -9.28
CA LYS A 119 15.33 -3.17 -10.43
C LYS A 119 15.22 -1.75 -11.00
N PRO A 120 16.34 -1.10 -11.36
CA PRO A 120 16.31 0.28 -11.88
C PRO A 120 15.43 0.47 -13.12
N GLU A 121 15.42 -0.51 -14.02
CA GLU A 121 14.58 -0.50 -15.23
C GLU A 121 13.08 -0.47 -14.94
N HIS A 122 12.66 -0.92 -13.75
CA HIS A 122 11.26 -0.94 -13.30
C HIS A 122 10.88 0.22 -12.36
N TYR A 123 11.70 1.24 -12.21
CA TYR A 123 11.34 2.40 -11.38
C TYR A 123 10.09 3.11 -11.90
N GLY A 124 10.00 3.29 -13.21
CA GLY A 124 8.83 3.90 -13.86
C GLY A 124 7.58 3.01 -13.76
N ASP A 125 7.74 1.71 -13.91
CA ASP A 125 6.64 0.74 -13.84
C ASP A 125 6.04 0.67 -12.43
N PHE A 126 6.89 0.67 -11.40
CA PHE A 126 6.43 0.69 -10.01
C PHE A 126 5.71 2.00 -9.66
N ALA A 127 6.23 3.13 -10.14
CA ALA A 127 5.56 4.42 -10.00
C ALA A 127 4.18 4.40 -10.69
N GLY A 128 4.13 3.83 -11.91
CA GLY A 128 2.89 3.62 -12.65
C GLY A 128 1.87 2.77 -11.90
N TYR A 129 2.31 1.63 -11.36
CA TYR A 129 1.46 0.75 -10.57
C TYR A 129 0.79 1.47 -9.40
N MET A 130 1.54 2.25 -8.62
CA MET A 130 0.96 3.00 -7.50
C MET A 130 0.00 4.09 -7.96
N ALA A 131 0.33 4.78 -9.05
CA ALA A 131 -0.53 5.81 -9.63
C ALA A 131 -1.85 5.19 -10.15
N ASP A 132 -1.78 4.07 -10.84
CA ASP A 132 -2.94 3.38 -11.41
C ASP A 132 -3.88 2.88 -10.30
N VAL A 133 -3.33 2.31 -9.21
CA VAL A 133 -4.14 1.90 -8.06
C VAL A 133 -4.78 3.11 -7.36
N ALA A 134 -4.04 4.21 -7.19
CA ALA A 134 -4.58 5.44 -6.62
C ALA A 134 -5.70 6.03 -7.48
N ALA A 135 -5.51 6.05 -8.81
CA ALA A 135 -6.52 6.50 -9.76
C ALA A 135 -7.78 5.63 -9.70
N ARG A 136 -7.60 4.32 -9.65
CA ARG A 136 -8.70 3.36 -9.53
C ARG A 136 -9.51 3.61 -8.26
N TYR A 137 -8.86 3.71 -7.10
CA TYR A 137 -9.55 3.97 -5.85
C TYR A 137 -10.24 5.34 -5.83
N THR A 138 -9.58 6.37 -6.38
CA THR A 138 -10.19 7.71 -6.51
C THR A 138 -11.44 7.65 -7.40
N GLY A 139 -11.39 6.93 -8.52
CA GLY A 139 -12.54 6.70 -9.41
C GLY A 139 -13.69 5.93 -8.73
N GLU A 140 -13.40 5.10 -7.74
CA GLU A 140 -14.37 4.39 -6.90
C GLU A 140 -14.86 5.24 -5.70
N GLY A 141 -14.41 6.49 -5.63
CA GLY A 141 -14.86 7.48 -4.64
C GLY A 141 -14.17 7.36 -3.27
N TYR A 142 -12.97 6.78 -3.19
CA TYR A 142 -12.13 6.89 -2.01
C TYR A 142 -11.29 8.18 -2.07
N HIS A 143 -11.21 8.90 -0.97
CA HIS A 143 -10.31 10.05 -0.86
C HIS A 143 -8.90 9.60 -0.51
N ILE A 144 -8.05 9.47 -1.52
CA ILE A 144 -6.64 9.14 -1.33
C ILE A 144 -5.87 10.43 -1.10
N SER A 145 -5.45 10.66 0.14
CA SER A 145 -4.77 11.91 0.54
C SER A 145 -3.26 11.85 0.33
N HIS A 146 -2.66 10.68 0.48
CA HIS A 146 -1.21 10.51 0.43
C HIS A 146 -0.84 9.15 -0.17
N ILE A 147 0.35 9.09 -0.78
CA ILE A 147 1.01 7.84 -1.14
C ILE A 147 2.39 7.83 -0.49
N SER A 148 2.68 6.77 0.26
CA SER A 148 4.02 6.49 0.80
C SER A 148 4.63 5.35 -0.01
N PRO A 149 5.58 5.64 -0.90
CA PRO A 149 6.06 4.66 -1.88
C PRO A 149 6.93 3.56 -1.28
N VAL A 150 7.45 3.78 -0.09
CA VAL A 150 8.33 2.85 0.59
C VAL A 150 8.14 2.98 2.11
N ASN A 151 8.19 1.85 2.81
CA ASN A 151 8.12 1.79 4.25
C ASN A 151 9.48 1.45 4.84
N GLU A 152 10.00 2.30 5.73
CA GLU A 152 11.23 2.09 6.50
C GLU A 152 12.43 1.57 5.67
N PRO A 153 12.80 2.23 4.56
CA PRO A 153 13.82 1.73 3.64
C PRO A 153 15.22 1.64 4.25
N GLN A 154 15.46 2.30 5.38
CA GLN A 154 16.72 2.28 6.11
C GLN A 154 16.95 0.99 6.91
N TYR A 155 15.89 0.20 7.15
CA TYR A 155 16.01 -1.08 7.86
C TYR A 155 16.43 -2.20 6.91
N ASN A 156 17.17 -3.18 7.41
CA ASN A 156 17.60 -4.33 6.62
C ASN A 156 16.49 -5.39 6.57
N TRP A 157 15.60 -5.24 5.61
CA TRP A 157 14.48 -6.15 5.39
C TRP A 157 14.91 -7.36 4.56
N ASP A 158 15.30 -8.45 5.20
CA ASP A 158 15.84 -9.64 4.54
C ASP A 158 14.95 -10.88 4.61
N SER A 159 13.89 -10.87 5.42
CA SER A 159 12.98 -12.00 5.59
C SER A 159 11.71 -11.65 6.37
N GLY A 160 10.82 -12.64 6.51
CA GLY A 160 9.70 -12.64 7.45
C GLY A 160 8.44 -11.91 7.01
N GLN A 161 8.53 -10.93 6.14
CA GLN A 161 7.39 -10.17 5.60
C GLN A 161 7.74 -9.48 4.29
N GLU A 162 6.73 -8.96 3.58
CA GLU A 162 6.98 -8.02 2.49
C GLU A 162 7.62 -6.74 3.00
N ALA A 163 8.76 -6.38 2.43
CA ALA A 163 9.48 -5.15 2.75
C ALA A 163 10.61 -4.88 1.77
N VAL A 164 11.03 -3.62 1.64
CA VAL A 164 12.14 -3.22 0.77
C VAL A 164 13.10 -2.32 1.53
N ALA A 165 14.37 -2.69 1.51
CA ALA A 165 15.48 -1.86 1.97
C ALA A 165 16.06 -1.01 0.82
N GLY A 166 16.84 0.00 1.16
CA GLY A 166 17.62 0.74 0.17
C GLY A 166 18.10 2.12 0.63
N PRO A 167 19.20 2.61 0.08
CA PRO A 167 19.72 3.92 0.41
C PRO A 167 18.76 5.03 -0.08
N MET A 168 18.55 6.02 0.76
CA MET A 168 17.64 7.14 0.56
C MET A 168 17.88 7.87 -0.78
N THR A 169 19.14 7.98 -1.21
CA THR A 169 19.51 8.66 -2.47
C THR A 169 18.91 7.99 -3.71
N LYS A 170 18.76 6.66 -3.72
CA LYS A 170 18.11 5.93 -4.82
C LYS A 170 16.61 6.19 -4.85
N TRP A 171 16.00 6.36 -3.68
CA TRP A 171 14.58 6.69 -3.56
C TRP A 171 14.28 8.12 -4.02
N LEU A 172 15.19 9.07 -3.85
CA LEU A 172 15.05 10.44 -4.38
C LEU A 172 15.03 10.48 -5.92
N HIS A 173 15.88 9.69 -6.59
CA HIS A 173 15.85 9.57 -8.07
C HIS A 173 14.54 8.98 -8.57
N TRP A 174 14.03 7.99 -7.87
CA TRP A 174 12.75 7.38 -8.17
C TRP A 174 11.57 8.36 -7.97
N HIS A 175 11.62 9.22 -6.94
CA HIS A 175 10.64 10.30 -6.72
C HIS A 175 10.51 11.23 -7.93
N ALA A 176 11.60 11.63 -8.56
CA ALA A 176 11.56 12.50 -9.73
C ALA A 176 10.81 11.85 -10.91
N SER A 177 11.04 10.58 -11.18
CA SER A 177 10.33 9.82 -12.22
C SER A 177 8.83 9.70 -11.93
N TRP A 178 8.47 9.53 -10.68
CA TRP A 178 7.09 9.41 -10.24
C TRP A 178 6.32 10.74 -10.34
N ILE A 179 6.92 11.85 -9.91
CA ILE A 179 6.35 13.19 -10.03
C ILE A 179 6.06 13.51 -11.50
N CYS A 180 6.99 13.22 -12.41
CA CYS A 180 6.79 13.42 -13.84
C CYS A 180 5.59 12.62 -14.37
N ARG A 181 5.48 11.34 -14.06
CA ARG A 181 4.37 10.50 -14.52
C ARG A 181 3.03 10.97 -13.95
N TRP A 182 3.04 11.43 -12.71
CA TRP A 182 1.86 11.94 -12.04
C TRP A 182 1.36 13.25 -12.66
N MET A 183 2.26 14.19 -12.94
CA MET A 183 1.94 15.48 -13.59
C MET A 183 1.40 15.30 -15.02
N THR A 184 1.85 14.27 -15.74
CA THR A 184 1.41 13.99 -17.12
C THR A 184 0.12 13.17 -17.19
N GLY A 185 -0.28 12.49 -16.11
CA GLY A 185 -1.46 11.62 -16.05
C GLY A 185 -2.79 12.30 -15.74
N GLY A 186 -2.84 13.61 -15.56
CA GLY A 186 -4.09 14.38 -15.35
C GLY A 186 -4.74 14.23 -13.96
N PHE A 187 -3.97 13.87 -12.95
CA PHE A 187 -4.47 13.73 -11.58
C PHE A 187 -4.63 15.09 -10.86
N PRO A 188 -5.53 15.19 -9.84
CA PRO A 188 -5.71 16.43 -9.07
C PRO A 188 -4.39 16.88 -8.44
N GLN A 189 -4.09 18.18 -8.52
CA GLN A 189 -2.79 18.77 -8.14
C GLN A 189 -2.52 18.87 -6.62
N THR A 190 -3.29 18.18 -5.78
CA THR A 190 -3.17 18.29 -4.32
C THR A 190 -2.69 16.97 -3.70
N PHE A 191 -1.46 16.59 -3.96
CA PHE A 191 -0.85 15.45 -3.28
C PHE A 191 0.29 15.89 -2.38
N SER A 192 0.27 15.45 -1.12
CA SER A 192 1.40 15.62 -0.22
C SER A 192 2.09 14.28 0.02
N TRP A 193 3.41 14.30 0.10
CA TRP A 193 4.24 13.17 0.43
C TRP A 193 4.46 13.10 1.93
N ALA A 194 4.16 11.98 2.54
CA ALA A 194 4.56 11.71 3.90
C ALA A 194 5.66 10.65 3.92
N ASN A 195 6.88 11.06 4.15
CA ASN A 195 7.96 10.18 4.57
C ASN A 195 8.30 10.53 6.02
N PRO A 196 8.21 9.61 6.99
CA PRO A 196 8.47 9.92 8.39
C PRO A 196 9.90 10.40 8.67
N VAL A 197 10.84 10.16 7.75
CA VAL A 197 12.26 10.56 7.89
C VAL A 197 12.58 11.86 7.15
N ILE A 198 11.83 12.23 6.10
CA ILE A 198 12.13 13.40 5.26
C ILE A 198 11.10 14.54 5.46
N GLY A 199 10.02 14.28 6.18
CA GLY A 199 8.89 15.20 6.26
C GLY A 199 7.98 15.12 5.03
N SER A 200 6.88 15.84 5.07
CA SER A 200 5.90 15.89 3.97
C SER A 200 6.38 16.87 2.93
N ILE A 201 6.58 16.42 1.69
CA ILE A 201 6.74 17.32 0.54
C ILE A 201 5.34 17.57 -0.02
N CYS A 202 4.84 18.78 0.19
CA CYS A 202 3.58 19.23 -0.38
C CYS A 202 3.88 19.90 -1.73
N ILE A 203 3.37 19.33 -2.81
CA ILE A 203 3.36 19.99 -4.13
C ILE A 203 1.97 20.61 -4.27
N LYS A 204 1.92 21.94 -4.21
CA LYS A 204 0.70 22.71 -4.48
C LYS A 204 0.45 22.80 -5.97
#